data_2cca89548bd227a7fb2df3a6c836a185
#
_entry.id   2cca89548bd227a7fb2df3a6c836a185
#
_cell.length_a   1.000
_cell.length_b   1.000
_cell.length_c   1.000
_cell.angle_alpha   90.00
_cell.angle_beta   90.00
_cell.angle_gamma   90.00
#
_symmetry.space_group_name_H-M   'P 1'
#
loop_
_entity.id
_entity.type
_entity.pdbx_description
1 polymer ?
#
loop_
_entity_poly.entity_id
_entity_poly.type
_entity_poly.pdbx_seq_one_letter_code
_entity_poly.pdbx_strand_id
1 'polypeptide(L)'
;MAVCAICGTDLPRGARFCPNCGSAVAEGQRGGRERKLVTVLFADVTGSTTLGERLDPERMREVMDAFFAAMRAEIEAEGGTVEKFIGDAVMAAFGVPHAHEDDPARALRAALHMLQRLEVVNQDLAKDHDVTLEVRIGVNTGEVLATTEPRPGESMVTGDAVNAASRLEAAAAPGQVIASERTVRAVRGFRVEDMGA
;
A
#
# COMPACT_ATOMS: atom_id res chain seq x y z
N MET A 1 -0.16 -16.27 18.25
CA MET A 1 0.62 -17.53 18.46
C MET A 1 0.14 -18.52 17.42
N ALA A 2 1.06 -19.16 16.68
CA ALA A 2 0.66 -20.19 15.72
C ALA A 2 0.32 -21.48 16.46
N VAL A 3 -0.71 -22.19 16.01
CA VAL A 3 -1.12 -23.49 16.57
C VAL A 3 -0.87 -24.59 15.54
N CYS A 4 -0.52 -25.77 16.00
CA CYS A 4 -0.34 -26.93 15.13
C CYS A 4 -1.67 -27.35 14.47
N ALA A 5 -1.70 -27.40 13.14
CA ALA A 5 -2.89 -27.78 12.38
C ALA A 5 -3.34 -29.24 12.64
N ILE A 6 -2.45 -30.09 13.18
CA ILE A 6 -2.74 -31.50 13.42
C ILE A 6 -3.23 -31.74 14.85
N CYS A 7 -2.62 -31.12 15.86
CA CYS A 7 -2.94 -31.42 17.26
C CYS A 7 -3.37 -30.21 18.11
N GLY A 8 -3.42 -29.01 17.52
CA GLY A 8 -3.86 -27.81 18.22
C GLY A 8 -2.86 -27.24 19.25
N THR A 9 -1.68 -27.83 19.41
CA THR A 9 -0.67 -27.36 20.38
C THR A 9 -0.04 -26.06 19.93
N ASP A 10 0.17 -25.13 20.85
CA ASP A 10 0.89 -23.89 20.58
C ASP A 10 2.30 -24.16 20.06
N LEU A 11 2.66 -23.50 18.97
CA LEU A 11 3.94 -23.68 18.33
C LEU A 11 4.93 -22.59 18.78
N PRO A 12 6.12 -22.98 19.23
CA PRO A 12 7.20 -22.02 19.44
C PRO A 12 7.54 -21.28 18.14
N ARG A 13 7.96 -20.01 18.21
CA ARG A 13 8.35 -19.23 17.04
C ARG A 13 9.47 -19.92 16.28
N GLY A 14 9.28 -20.03 14.96
CA GLY A 14 10.27 -20.65 14.08
C GLY A 14 10.34 -22.18 14.18
N ALA A 15 9.40 -22.82 14.87
CA ALA A 15 9.34 -24.27 14.96
C ALA A 15 9.18 -24.90 13.58
N ARG A 16 10.11 -25.79 13.22
CA ARG A 16 10.04 -26.59 11.98
C ARG A 16 9.16 -27.82 12.14
N PHE A 17 8.98 -28.27 13.38
CA PHE A 17 8.15 -29.42 13.74
C PHE A 17 7.37 -29.09 15.02
N CYS A 18 6.18 -29.64 15.15
CA CYS A 18 5.38 -29.53 16.35
C CYS A 18 6.06 -30.28 17.49
N PRO A 19 6.29 -29.66 18.68
CA PRO A 19 6.95 -30.33 19.80
C PRO A 19 6.09 -31.44 20.43
N ASN A 20 4.77 -31.43 20.19
CA ASN A 20 3.86 -32.41 20.75
C ASN A 20 3.64 -33.61 19.81
N CYS A 21 3.31 -33.39 18.53
CA CYS A 21 2.98 -34.48 17.62
C CYS A 21 4.03 -34.76 16.53
N GLY A 22 5.12 -34.01 16.48
CA GLY A 22 6.21 -34.18 15.52
C GLY A 22 5.87 -33.80 14.08
N SER A 23 4.65 -33.36 13.78
CA SER A 23 4.25 -32.97 12.43
C SER A 23 5.07 -31.78 11.96
N ALA A 24 5.45 -31.78 10.67
CA ALA A 24 6.10 -30.62 10.05
C ALA A 24 5.16 -29.42 10.09
N VAL A 25 5.69 -28.28 10.51
CA VAL A 25 4.98 -26.99 10.46
C VAL A 25 5.16 -26.42 9.05
N ALA A 26 4.04 -26.22 8.34
CA ALA A 26 4.04 -25.63 7.01
C ALA A 26 4.75 -24.26 7.02
N GLU A 27 5.45 -23.90 5.94
CA GLU A 27 6.23 -22.66 5.86
C GLU A 27 5.38 -21.41 6.13
N GLY A 28 4.12 -21.40 5.73
CA GLY A 28 3.16 -20.33 6.04
C GLY A 28 2.74 -20.19 7.51
N GLN A 29 3.05 -21.18 8.36
CA GLN A 29 2.78 -21.13 9.82
C GLN A 29 4.00 -20.69 10.65
N ARG A 30 5.11 -20.48 9.99
CA ARG A 30 6.34 -20.02 10.65
C ARG A 30 6.36 -18.52 10.73
N GLY A 31 5.52 -17.83 11.44
CA GLY A 31 5.51 -16.35 11.53
C GLY A 31 6.91 -15.75 11.36
N GLY A 32 7.37 -15.57 10.14
CA GLY A 32 8.74 -15.26 9.75
C GLY A 32 8.77 -14.14 8.72
N ARG A 33 9.89 -13.42 8.70
CA ARG A 33 10.19 -12.48 7.62
C ARG A 33 10.71 -13.27 6.43
N GLU A 34 10.15 -13.05 5.26
CA GLU A 34 10.60 -13.65 4.01
C GLU A 34 10.90 -12.58 2.95
N ARG A 35 11.84 -12.87 2.06
CA ARG A 35 12.06 -11.99 0.90
C ARG A 35 10.99 -12.27 -0.13
N LYS A 36 10.26 -11.21 -0.50
CA LYS A 36 9.23 -11.24 -1.55
C LYS A 36 9.48 -10.15 -2.56
N LEU A 37 9.11 -10.42 -3.81
CA LEU A 37 8.94 -9.38 -4.80
C LEU A 37 7.53 -8.82 -4.64
N VAL A 38 7.44 -7.53 -4.34
CA VAL A 38 6.16 -6.83 -4.15
C VAL A 38 6.13 -5.54 -4.95
N THR A 39 4.94 -5.04 -5.20
CA THR A 39 4.76 -3.69 -5.73
C THR A 39 4.23 -2.81 -4.61
N VAL A 40 4.96 -1.75 -4.30
CA VAL A 40 4.62 -0.77 -3.27
C VAL A 40 4.06 0.47 -3.94
N LEU A 41 2.97 0.99 -3.39
CA LEU A 41 2.31 2.22 -3.81
C LEU A 41 2.33 3.21 -2.64
N PHE A 42 2.76 4.43 -2.91
CA PHE A 42 2.54 5.59 -2.04
C PHE A 42 1.65 6.59 -2.75
N ALA A 43 0.71 7.15 -2.01
CA ALA A 43 -0.11 8.28 -2.47
C ALA A 43 -0.21 9.31 -1.35
N ASP A 44 0.05 10.59 -1.68
CA ASP A 44 0.16 11.68 -0.73
C ASP A 44 -0.65 12.88 -1.22
N VAL A 45 -1.36 13.54 -0.28
CA VAL A 45 -2.16 14.73 -0.58
C VAL A 45 -1.25 15.93 -0.72
N THR A 46 -1.31 16.62 -1.85
CA THR A 46 -0.54 17.84 -2.05
C THR A 46 -1.19 19.03 -1.36
N GLY A 47 -0.37 19.84 -0.67
CA GLY A 47 -0.84 21.06 -0.01
C GLY A 47 -1.66 20.85 1.28
N SER A 48 -1.64 19.68 1.86
CA SER A 48 -2.36 19.32 3.09
C SER A 48 -2.03 20.23 4.28
N THR A 49 -0.76 20.66 4.40
CA THR A 49 -0.33 21.62 5.45
C THR A 49 -1.07 22.94 5.34
N THR A 50 -1.15 23.51 4.13
CA THR A 50 -1.89 24.75 3.87
C THR A 50 -3.40 24.56 4.11
N LEU A 51 -3.92 23.39 3.78
CA LEU A 51 -5.31 23.05 4.05
C LEU A 51 -5.59 22.97 5.55
N GLY A 52 -4.69 22.37 6.34
CA GLY A 52 -4.79 22.30 7.79
C GLY A 52 -4.71 23.66 8.50
N GLU A 53 -4.09 24.67 7.87
CA GLU A 53 -4.10 26.05 8.38
C GLU A 53 -5.43 26.78 8.11
N ARG A 54 -6.20 26.33 7.12
CA ARG A 54 -7.47 26.95 6.68
C ARG A 54 -8.70 26.31 7.33
N LEU A 55 -8.65 25.03 7.60
CA LEU A 55 -9.76 24.27 8.17
C LEU A 55 -9.61 24.11 9.67
N ASP A 56 -10.75 24.11 10.38
CA ASP A 56 -10.75 23.62 11.75
C ASP A 56 -10.44 22.11 11.82
N PRO A 57 -9.97 21.59 12.98
CA PRO A 57 -9.54 20.22 13.11
C PRO A 57 -10.63 19.18 12.80
N GLU A 58 -11.89 19.48 13.10
CA GLU A 58 -13.03 18.60 12.85
C GLU A 58 -13.27 18.43 11.34
N ARG A 59 -13.32 19.55 10.62
CA ARG A 59 -13.46 19.52 9.15
C ARG A 59 -12.27 18.88 8.44
N MET A 60 -11.06 19.19 8.91
CA MET A 60 -9.85 18.54 8.36
C MET A 60 -9.94 17.03 8.52
N ARG A 61 -10.43 16.54 9.65
CA ARG A 61 -10.62 15.12 9.90
C ARG A 61 -11.67 14.52 8.94
N GLU A 62 -12.82 15.15 8.77
CA GLU A 62 -13.87 14.69 7.85
C GLU A 62 -13.35 14.57 6.40
N VAL A 63 -12.61 15.59 5.95
CA VAL A 63 -11.98 15.61 4.62
C VAL A 63 -10.98 14.45 4.46
N MET A 64 -10.10 14.25 5.46
CA MET A 64 -9.10 13.18 5.41
C MET A 64 -9.73 11.78 5.55
N ASP A 65 -10.76 11.61 6.36
CA ASP A 65 -11.49 10.35 6.51
C ASP A 65 -12.15 9.95 5.15
N ALA A 66 -12.77 10.91 4.44
CA ALA A 66 -13.33 10.68 3.11
C ALA A 66 -12.25 10.30 2.09
N PHE A 67 -11.13 11.00 2.10
CA PHE A 67 -9.97 10.68 1.25
C PHE A 67 -9.45 9.26 1.52
N PHE A 68 -9.14 8.93 2.77
CA PHE A 68 -8.58 7.62 3.12
C PHE A 68 -9.55 6.47 2.82
N ALA A 69 -10.85 6.66 3.06
CA ALA A 69 -11.86 5.66 2.72
C ALA A 69 -11.89 5.39 1.21
N ALA A 70 -11.84 6.45 0.39
CA ALA A 70 -11.82 6.34 -1.06
C ALA A 70 -10.55 5.63 -1.57
N MET A 71 -9.37 6.03 -1.09
CA MET A 71 -8.10 5.44 -1.50
C MET A 71 -8.01 3.96 -1.11
N ARG A 72 -8.43 3.62 0.11
CA ARG A 72 -8.50 2.24 0.58
C ARG A 72 -9.38 1.38 -0.33
N ALA A 73 -10.57 1.86 -0.69
CA ALA A 73 -11.51 1.12 -1.51
C ALA A 73 -10.91 0.72 -2.87
N GLU A 74 -10.20 1.64 -3.54
CA GLU A 74 -9.60 1.37 -4.85
C GLU A 74 -8.38 0.43 -4.73
N ILE A 75 -7.59 0.56 -3.67
CA ILE A 75 -6.46 -0.34 -3.39
C ILE A 75 -6.95 -1.77 -3.15
N GLU A 76 -7.94 -1.94 -2.28
CA GLU A 76 -8.49 -3.25 -1.90
C GLU A 76 -9.26 -3.90 -3.07
N ALA A 77 -9.96 -3.12 -3.91
CA ALA A 77 -10.64 -3.62 -5.12
C ALA A 77 -9.67 -4.27 -6.11
N GLU A 78 -8.43 -3.78 -6.20
CA GLU A 78 -7.38 -4.36 -7.03
C GLU A 78 -6.55 -5.43 -6.29
N GLY A 79 -6.95 -5.82 -5.07
CA GLY A 79 -6.29 -6.87 -4.28
C GLY A 79 -5.02 -6.40 -3.56
N GLY A 80 -4.81 -5.09 -3.46
CA GLY A 80 -3.76 -4.51 -2.62
C GLY A 80 -4.12 -4.53 -1.14
N THR A 81 -3.11 -4.45 -0.30
CA THR A 81 -3.26 -4.32 1.14
C THR A 81 -2.78 -2.94 1.58
N VAL A 82 -3.66 -2.15 2.18
CA VAL A 82 -3.26 -0.89 2.83
C VAL A 82 -2.43 -1.23 4.06
N GLU A 83 -1.17 -0.81 4.05
CA GLU A 83 -0.27 -1.07 5.17
C GLU A 83 -0.49 -0.09 6.30
N LYS A 84 -0.51 1.19 5.97
CA LYS A 84 -0.71 2.26 6.95
C LYS A 84 -1.05 3.58 6.27
N PHE A 85 -1.62 4.46 7.08
CA PHE A 85 -1.70 5.88 6.80
C PHE A 85 -0.58 6.60 7.55
N ILE A 86 0.11 7.53 6.90
CA ILE A 86 1.28 8.26 7.45
C ILE A 86 1.00 9.74 7.26
N GLY A 87 0.44 10.39 8.28
CA GLY A 87 -0.03 11.77 8.13
C GLY A 87 -1.18 11.83 7.12
N ASP A 88 -0.92 12.43 5.98
CA ASP A 88 -1.81 12.62 4.84
C ASP A 88 -1.53 11.65 3.67
N ALA A 89 -0.58 10.74 3.86
CA ALA A 89 -0.22 9.74 2.86
C ALA A 89 -0.81 8.36 3.18
N VAL A 90 -1.06 7.57 2.14
CA VAL A 90 -1.38 6.15 2.22
C VAL A 90 -0.25 5.32 1.62
N MET A 91 0.16 4.29 2.33
CA MET A 91 1.08 3.26 1.84
C MET A 91 0.33 1.95 1.66
N ALA A 92 0.50 1.33 0.50
CA ALA A 92 -0.08 0.03 0.18
C ALA A 92 0.95 -0.89 -0.48
N ALA A 93 0.69 -2.20 -0.36
CA ALA A 93 1.51 -3.23 -0.97
C ALA A 93 0.65 -4.25 -1.73
N PHE A 94 1.14 -4.67 -2.89
CA PHE A 94 0.58 -5.72 -3.73
C PHE A 94 1.57 -6.88 -3.77
N GLY A 95 1.10 -8.11 -3.50
CA GLY A 95 1.95 -9.28 -3.34
C GLY A 95 2.08 -9.76 -1.90
N VAL A 96 1.37 -9.13 -0.96
CA VAL A 96 1.27 -9.54 0.44
C VAL A 96 -0.19 -9.45 0.90
N PRO A 97 -0.68 -10.42 1.66
CA PRO A 97 -0.02 -11.68 2.03
C PRO A 97 0.14 -12.66 0.86
N HIS A 98 -0.66 -12.51 -0.20
CA HIS A 98 -0.68 -13.37 -1.37
C HIS A 98 -0.09 -12.63 -2.58
N ALA A 99 0.84 -13.29 -3.31
CA ALA A 99 1.43 -12.75 -4.52
C ALA A 99 0.66 -13.23 -5.75
N HIS A 100 0.48 -12.31 -6.72
CA HIS A 100 -0.08 -12.59 -8.04
C HIS A 100 0.93 -12.16 -9.11
N GLU A 101 0.90 -12.83 -10.25
CA GLU A 101 1.82 -12.51 -11.35
C GLU A 101 1.60 -11.09 -11.90
N ASP A 102 0.38 -10.56 -11.76
CA ASP A 102 -0.04 -9.25 -12.26
C ASP A 102 -0.07 -8.15 -11.17
N ASP A 103 0.55 -8.36 -10.01
CA ASP A 103 0.60 -7.35 -8.93
C ASP A 103 1.08 -5.96 -9.38
N PRO A 104 2.10 -5.83 -10.28
CA PRO A 104 2.47 -4.52 -10.80
C PRO A 104 1.35 -3.84 -11.60
N ALA A 105 0.60 -4.62 -12.39
CA ALA A 105 -0.53 -4.09 -13.16
C ALA A 105 -1.71 -3.71 -12.26
N ARG A 106 -1.99 -4.49 -11.21
CA ARG A 106 -3.00 -4.19 -10.19
C ARG A 106 -2.68 -2.89 -9.48
N ALA A 107 -1.44 -2.70 -9.06
CA ALA A 107 -1.00 -1.48 -8.40
C ALA A 107 -1.17 -0.23 -9.30
N LEU A 108 -0.85 -0.35 -10.60
CA LEU A 108 -1.05 0.75 -11.54
C LEU A 108 -2.54 1.02 -11.82
N ARG A 109 -3.39 -0.02 -11.91
CA ARG A 109 -4.85 0.17 -12.03
C ARG A 109 -5.42 0.85 -10.80
N ALA A 110 -5.03 0.40 -9.60
CA ALA A 110 -5.41 1.04 -8.36
C ALA A 110 -5.02 2.52 -8.36
N ALA A 111 -3.77 2.85 -8.73
CA ALA A 111 -3.32 4.24 -8.80
C ALA A 111 -4.17 5.10 -9.75
N LEU A 112 -4.53 4.60 -10.92
CA LEU A 112 -5.37 5.31 -11.88
C LEU A 112 -6.82 5.45 -11.39
N HIS A 113 -7.38 4.39 -10.79
CA HIS A 113 -8.72 4.43 -10.20
C HIS A 113 -8.77 5.39 -9.00
N MET A 114 -7.70 5.46 -8.19
CA MET A 114 -7.59 6.43 -7.10
C MET A 114 -7.70 7.87 -7.61
N LEU A 115 -7.03 8.23 -8.72
CA LEU A 115 -7.16 9.56 -9.32
C LEU A 115 -8.60 9.83 -9.78
N GLN A 116 -9.23 8.88 -10.48
CA GLN A 116 -10.62 9.02 -10.94
C GLN A 116 -11.59 9.10 -9.76
N ARG A 117 -11.38 8.31 -8.74
CA ARG A 117 -12.21 8.32 -7.54
C ARG A 117 -12.10 9.63 -6.77
N LEU A 118 -10.89 10.21 -6.73
CA LEU A 118 -10.68 11.50 -6.08
C LEU A 118 -11.47 12.64 -6.77
N GLU A 119 -11.63 12.60 -8.08
CA GLU A 119 -12.48 13.57 -8.78
C GLU A 119 -13.93 13.53 -8.26
N VAL A 120 -14.46 12.33 -7.99
CA VAL A 120 -15.81 12.17 -7.43
C VAL A 120 -15.88 12.69 -5.99
N VAL A 121 -14.89 12.31 -5.17
CA VAL A 121 -14.79 12.78 -3.77
C VAL A 121 -14.70 14.30 -3.71
N ASN A 122 -13.92 14.91 -4.59
CA ASN A 122 -13.76 16.36 -4.67
C ASN A 122 -15.07 17.10 -5.00
N GLN A 123 -16.01 16.48 -5.74
CA GLN A 123 -17.33 17.09 -5.99
C GLN A 123 -18.12 17.26 -4.70
N ASP A 124 -18.02 16.32 -3.77
CA ASP A 124 -18.70 16.39 -2.48
C ASP A 124 -17.93 17.31 -1.51
N LEU A 125 -16.59 17.17 -1.44
CA LEU A 125 -15.76 18.04 -0.62
C LEU A 125 -15.86 19.51 -1.00
N ALA A 126 -16.00 19.83 -2.30
CA ALA A 126 -16.18 21.21 -2.74
C ALA A 126 -17.52 21.80 -2.30
N LYS A 127 -18.59 20.98 -2.24
CA LYS A 127 -19.91 21.43 -1.77
C LYS A 127 -19.96 21.64 -0.26
N ASP A 128 -19.40 20.66 0.47
CA ASP A 128 -19.61 20.57 1.92
C ASP A 128 -18.53 21.35 2.70
N HIS A 129 -17.32 21.45 2.15
CA HIS A 129 -16.17 22.02 2.83
C HIS A 129 -15.44 23.15 2.06
N ASP A 130 -15.82 23.43 0.81
CA ASP A 130 -15.07 24.34 -0.09
C ASP A 130 -13.61 23.92 -0.26
N VAL A 131 -13.39 22.60 -0.44
CA VAL A 131 -12.08 21.96 -0.53
C VAL A 131 -11.97 21.13 -1.79
N THR A 132 -10.81 21.17 -2.43
CA THR A 132 -10.42 20.26 -3.50
C THR A 132 -9.04 19.68 -3.15
N LEU A 133 -8.94 18.36 -3.16
CA LEU A 133 -7.69 17.64 -2.91
C LEU A 133 -7.01 17.28 -4.22
N GLU A 134 -5.71 17.32 -4.21
CA GLU A 134 -4.86 16.75 -5.25
C GLU A 134 -3.95 15.71 -4.62
N VAL A 135 -3.66 14.64 -5.35
CA VAL A 135 -2.81 13.55 -4.88
C VAL A 135 -1.70 13.28 -5.89
N ARG A 136 -0.54 12.93 -5.40
CA ARG A 136 0.58 12.42 -6.20
C ARG A 136 0.86 10.98 -5.80
N ILE A 137 1.21 10.13 -6.78
CA ILE A 137 1.31 8.69 -6.56
C ILE A 137 2.65 8.17 -7.10
N GLY A 138 3.34 7.38 -6.28
CA GLY A 138 4.55 6.65 -6.64
C GLY A 138 4.35 5.14 -6.57
N VAL A 139 4.78 4.41 -7.61
CA VAL A 139 4.64 2.95 -7.68
C VAL A 139 5.99 2.31 -8.00
N ASN A 140 6.44 1.39 -7.15
CA ASN A 140 7.69 0.69 -7.36
C ASN A 140 7.58 -0.81 -7.09
N THR A 141 8.13 -1.62 -7.99
CA THR A 141 8.24 -3.07 -7.82
C THR A 141 9.66 -3.45 -7.42
N GLY A 142 9.81 -4.15 -6.30
CA GLY A 142 11.13 -4.53 -5.82
C GLY A 142 11.09 -5.59 -4.72
N GLU A 143 12.28 -6.05 -4.34
CA GLU A 143 12.42 -6.99 -3.24
C GLU A 143 12.24 -6.27 -1.90
N VAL A 144 11.47 -6.90 -1.03
CA VAL A 144 11.24 -6.46 0.34
C VAL A 144 11.42 -7.62 1.31
N LEU A 145 11.59 -7.29 2.56
CA LEU A 145 11.40 -8.21 3.65
C LEU A 145 9.93 -8.12 4.09
N ALA A 146 9.15 -9.14 3.79
CA ALA A 146 7.73 -9.21 4.12
C ALA A 146 7.50 -9.99 5.41
N THR A 147 6.58 -9.50 6.24
CA THR A 147 6.13 -10.15 7.47
C THR A 147 4.65 -10.51 7.29
N THR A 148 4.31 -11.80 7.36
CA THR A 148 2.94 -12.28 7.15
C THR A 148 2.04 -12.04 8.37
N GLU A 149 2.63 -11.91 9.54
CA GLU A 149 1.93 -11.63 10.81
C GLU A 149 2.64 -10.46 11.52
N PRO A 150 2.42 -9.21 11.07
CA PRO A 150 3.04 -8.05 11.71
C PRO A 150 2.45 -7.85 13.11
N ARG A 151 3.31 -7.48 14.05
CA ARG A 151 2.86 -7.04 15.37
C ARG A 151 2.24 -5.63 15.26
N PRO A 152 1.42 -5.22 16.23
CA PRO A 152 0.97 -3.83 16.29
C PRO A 152 2.15 -2.86 16.18
N GLY A 153 2.11 -1.96 15.16
CA GLY A 153 3.17 -1.01 14.88
C GLY A 153 4.35 -1.55 14.03
N GLU A 154 4.39 -2.84 13.69
CA GLU A 154 5.38 -3.40 12.78
C GLU A 154 4.90 -3.30 11.33
N SER A 155 5.78 -2.89 10.42
CA SER A 155 5.48 -2.84 9.00
C SER A 155 5.43 -4.23 8.38
N MET A 156 4.43 -4.47 7.50
CA MET A 156 4.31 -5.72 6.74
C MET A 156 5.45 -5.86 5.73
N VAL A 157 5.90 -4.76 5.14
CA VAL A 157 6.98 -4.74 4.16
C VAL A 157 8.05 -3.71 4.53
N THR A 158 9.32 -4.10 4.41
CA THR A 158 10.47 -3.21 4.64
C THR A 158 11.56 -3.48 3.61
N GLY A 159 12.30 -2.45 3.22
CA GLY A 159 13.42 -2.55 2.28
C GLY A 159 13.54 -1.33 1.35
N ASP A 160 14.57 -1.32 0.53
CA ASP A 160 14.87 -0.20 -0.38
C ASP A 160 13.75 0.04 -1.40
N ALA A 161 12.98 -1.00 -1.74
CA ALA A 161 11.85 -0.87 -2.65
C ALA A 161 10.75 0.05 -2.09
N VAL A 162 10.56 0.09 -0.77
CA VAL A 162 9.62 0.99 -0.09
C VAL A 162 10.10 2.43 -0.22
N ASN A 163 11.39 2.68 0.06
CA ASN A 163 11.99 4.01 -0.06
C ASN A 163 11.99 4.52 -1.50
N ALA A 164 12.16 3.62 -2.48
CA ALA A 164 12.09 3.97 -3.89
C ALA A 164 10.67 4.42 -4.28
N ALA A 165 9.63 3.73 -3.83
CA ALA A 165 8.24 4.11 -4.08
C ALA A 165 7.90 5.50 -3.49
N SER A 166 8.35 5.78 -2.25
CA SER A 166 8.18 7.10 -1.62
C SER A 166 8.91 8.21 -2.39
N ARG A 167 10.13 7.94 -2.90
CA ARG A 167 10.86 8.93 -3.72
C ARG A 167 10.18 9.21 -5.06
N LEU A 168 9.58 8.19 -5.69
CA LEU A 168 8.80 8.38 -6.92
C LEU A 168 7.55 9.21 -6.66
N GLU A 169 6.86 8.95 -5.54
CA GLU A 169 5.73 9.76 -5.09
C GLU A 169 6.15 11.22 -4.89
N ALA A 170 7.24 11.46 -4.15
CA ALA A 170 7.74 12.82 -3.91
C ALA A 170 8.18 13.57 -5.19
N ALA A 171 8.57 12.86 -6.24
CA ALA A 171 8.93 13.42 -7.54
C ALA A 171 7.71 13.66 -8.45
N ALA A 172 6.55 13.11 -8.13
CA ALA A 172 5.34 13.26 -8.93
C ALA A 172 4.71 14.64 -8.76
N ALA A 173 4.19 15.18 -9.85
CA ALA A 173 3.33 16.37 -9.80
C ALA A 173 1.92 15.99 -9.29
N PRO A 174 1.13 16.98 -8.79
CA PRO A 174 -0.27 16.76 -8.46
C PRO A 174 -1.04 16.12 -9.63
N GLY A 175 -1.83 15.10 -9.34
CA GLY A 175 -2.57 14.32 -10.34
C GLY A 175 -1.72 13.34 -11.15
N GLN A 176 -0.44 13.16 -10.83
CA GLN A 176 0.47 12.30 -11.57
C GLN A 176 0.75 10.98 -10.85
N VAL A 177 0.91 9.92 -11.65
CA VAL A 177 1.43 8.60 -11.20
C VAL A 177 2.81 8.41 -11.80
N ILE A 178 3.84 8.25 -10.96
CA ILE A 178 5.18 7.87 -11.41
C ILE A 178 5.46 6.42 -11.01
N ALA A 179 5.88 5.62 -11.97
CA ALA A 179 6.24 4.22 -11.77
C ALA A 179 7.71 3.98 -12.11
N SER A 180 8.37 3.10 -11.34
CA SER A 180 9.73 2.70 -11.66
C SER A 180 9.79 1.93 -12.99
N GLU A 181 10.94 1.99 -13.65
CA GLU A 181 11.20 1.24 -14.88
C GLU A 181 10.89 -0.26 -14.71
N ARG A 182 11.25 -0.83 -13.57
CA ARG A 182 10.96 -2.24 -13.25
C ARG A 182 9.47 -2.52 -13.22
N THR A 183 8.66 -1.63 -12.65
CA THR A 183 7.20 -1.75 -12.66
C THR A 183 6.66 -1.69 -14.08
N VAL A 184 7.11 -0.70 -14.85
CA VAL A 184 6.66 -0.50 -16.25
C VAL A 184 7.02 -1.68 -17.14
N ARG A 185 8.21 -2.26 -17.00
CA ARG A 185 8.63 -3.44 -17.77
C ARG A 185 7.82 -4.71 -17.46
N ALA A 186 7.22 -4.79 -16.27
CA ALA A 186 6.41 -5.93 -15.84
C ALA A 186 4.96 -5.87 -16.31
N VAL A 187 4.52 -4.78 -16.95
CA VAL A 187 3.12 -4.57 -17.33
C VAL A 187 2.93 -4.40 -18.83
N ARG A 188 1.69 -4.60 -19.29
CA ARG A 188 1.27 -4.32 -20.66
C ARG A 188 -0.04 -3.55 -20.66
N GLY A 189 -0.29 -2.80 -21.73
CA GLY A 189 -1.56 -2.10 -21.91
C GLY A 189 -1.65 -0.73 -21.23
N PHE A 190 -0.59 -0.26 -20.59
CA PHE A 190 -0.50 1.10 -20.05
C PHE A 190 0.20 2.02 -21.04
N ARG A 191 -0.31 3.26 -21.15
CA ARG A 191 0.42 4.32 -21.83
C ARG A 191 1.37 4.94 -20.80
N VAL A 192 2.65 4.95 -21.10
CA VAL A 192 3.68 5.53 -20.24
C VAL A 192 4.49 6.58 -21.01
N GLU A 193 4.95 7.59 -20.31
CA GLU A 193 5.87 8.59 -20.77
C GLU A 193 7.18 8.44 -20.01
N ASP A 194 8.31 8.49 -20.74
CA ASP A 194 9.62 8.40 -20.11
C ASP A 194 9.98 9.78 -19.55
N MET A 195 10.16 9.85 -18.23
CA MET A 195 10.51 11.08 -17.50
C MET A 195 12.02 11.27 -17.35
N GLY A 196 12.82 10.34 -17.87
CA GLY A 196 14.28 10.32 -17.69
C GLY A 196 14.68 9.71 -16.35
N ALA A 197 15.99 9.77 -16.05
CA ALA A 197 16.60 9.23 -14.84
C ALA A 197 16.93 10.35 -13.83
#